data_db034751e48d710530d3c3cffe4d460e
#
_entry.id   db034751e48d710530d3c3cffe4d460e
#
_cell.length_a   1.000
_cell.length_b   1.000
_cell.length_c   1.000
_cell.angle_alpha   90.00
_cell.angle_beta   90.00
_cell.angle_gamma   90.00
#
_symmetry.space_group_name_H-M   'P 1'
#
loop_
_entity.id
_entity.type
_entity.pdbx_description
1 polymer ?
#
loop_
_entity_poly.entity_id
_entity_poly.type
_entity_poly.pdbx_seq_one_letter_code
_entity_poly.pdbx_strand_id
1 'polypeptide(L)'
;KIEIPAEKLHEEMLKLRQGKHMDFLRSLTGMDWGEEGLGVVYHLEDTNTRENIVVSTRTTNREKPELPSVSDIWKGAEFNEREVYDYYGIRFIGHPDMRRLFLRDDWVGYPLRKDYDESLNPLRMTNEEPVDTTQYIEVQHDGSVIEKRETIFDEDEYIINIGPQHPATHGVLRFRVSLEGEIIKKLDVHCGYIHRGIEKMCESLTYPQTLALTDRLDYLGAHQNRHALCMCIEKAMGVEVSERVQYIRTIMDELQRIDSHLLFFSCLCMDLGALTAFFYGFRDREKILDIFEATTGGRLIQNYN
;
A
#
# COMPACT_ATOMS: atom_id res chain seq x y z
N LYS A 1 -14.28 6.77 17.32
CA LYS A 1 -13.79 5.41 17.15
C LYS A 1 -14.84 4.43 17.66
N ILE A 2 -15.15 3.41 16.88
CA ILE A 2 -16.11 2.36 17.20
C ILE A 2 -15.35 1.03 17.24
N GLU A 3 -15.56 0.24 18.28
CA GLU A 3 -15.03 -1.12 18.32
C GLU A 3 -16.18 -2.09 18.03
N ILE A 4 -15.97 -2.98 17.05
CA ILE A 4 -16.96 -3.95 16.60
C ILE A 4 -16.43 -5.37 16.84
N PRO A 5 -17.18 -6.26 17.51
CA PRO A 5 -16.81 -7.66 17.63
C PRO A 5 -16.67 -8.32 16.26
N ALA A 6 -15.71 -9.25 16.13
CA ALA A 6 -15.39 -9.91 14.86
C ALA A 6 -16.62 -10.55 14.19
N GLU A 7 -17.49 -11.19 14.98
CA GLU A 7 -18.67 -11.91 14.49
C GLU A 7 -19.73 -10.98 13.86
N LYS A 8 -19.72 -9.69 14.25
CA LYS A 8 -20.68 -8.68 13.77
C LYS A 8 -20.07 -7.72 12.76
N LEU A 9 -18.78 -7.88 12.45
CA LEU A 9 -18.05 -6.92 11.64
C LEU A 9 -18.74 -6.65 10.30
N HIS A 10 -19.00 -7.67 9.52
CA HIS A 10 -19.58 -7.52 8.18
C HIS A 10 -20.96 -6.85 8.21
N GLU A 11 -21.84 -7.27 9.14
CA GLU A 11 -23.18 -6.70 9.27
C GLU A 11 -23.14 -5.20 9.65
N GLU A 12 -22.31 -4.85 10.62
CA GLU A 12 -22.19 -3.46 11.08
C GLU A 12 -21.51 -2.57 10.03
N MET A 13 -20.52 -3.09 9.31
CA MET A 13 -19.88 -2.39 8.20
C MET A 13 -20.84 -2.12 7.06
N LEU A 14 -21.72 -3.08 6.74
CA LEU A 14 -22.79 -2.90 5.76
C LEU A 14 -23.79 -1.82 6.19
N LYS A 15 -24.15 -1.77 7.49
CA LYS A 15 -24.99 -0.71 8.05
C LYS A 15 -24.34 0.67 7.97
N LEU A 16 -23.02 0.76 8.19
CA LEU A 16 -22.29 2.03 8.03
C LEU A 16 -22.26 2.47 6.56
N ARG A 17 -22.08 1.54 5.63
CA ARG A 17 -22.12 1.81 4.20
C ARG A 17 -23.49 2.33 3.73
N GLN A 18 -24.56 1.64 4.13
CA GLN A 18 -25.91 1.92 3.64
C GLN A 18 -26.62 3.00 4.47
N GLY A 19 -26.47 2.96 5.81
CA GLY A 19 -27.23 3.85 6.72
C GLY A 19 -26.56 5.18 6.97
N LYS A 20 -25.21 5.22 7.03
CA LYS A 20 -24.44 6.45 7.25
C LYS A 20 -23.68 6.93 6.01
N HIS A 21 -23.92 6.31 4.88
CA HIS A 21 -23.31 6.67 3.60
C HIS A 21 -21.76 6.67 3.62
N MET A 22 -21.14 5.79 4.45
CA MET A 22 -19.68 5.64 4.46
C MET A 22 -19.24 4.97 3.16
N ASP A 23 -19.19 5.73 2.08
CA ASP A 23 -18.98 5.23 0.72
C ASP A 23 -17.52 5.00 0.36
N PHE A 24 -16.59 5.56 1.13
CA PHE A 24 -15.17 5.46 0.86
C PHE A 24 -14.38 4.80 2.02
N LEU A 25 -13.69 3.71 1.71
CA LEU A 25 -12.70 3.09 2.60
C LEU A 25 -11.34 3.78 2.35
N ARG A 26 -10.95 4.68 3.25
CA ARG A 26 -9.69 5.44 3.13
C ARG A 26 -8.46 4.57 3.39
N SER A 27 -8.53 3.74 4.43
CA SER A 27 -7.47 2.79 4.77
C SER A 27 -8.02 1.62 5.58
N LEU A 28 -7.31 0.52 5.47
CA LEU A 28 -7.49 -0.70 6.23
C LEU A 28 -6.10 -1.14 6.68
N THR A 29 -5.85 -1.19 7.98
CA THR A 29 -4.52 -1.44 8.54
C THR A 29 -4.58 -2.54 9.57
N GLY A 30 -3.72 -3.55 9.40
CA GLY A 30 -3.51 -4.61 10.39
C GLY A 30 -2.86 -4.07 11.66
N MET A 31 -3.20 -4.64 12.80
CA MET A 31 -2.66 -4.27 14.10
C MET A 31 -2.39 -5.49 14.96
N ASP A 32 -1.27 -5.48 15.65
CA ASP A 32 -0.96 -6.43 16.72
C ASP A 32 -0.96 -5.71 18.09
N TRP A 33 -1.95 -6.02 18.92
CA TRP A 33 -2.05 -5.48 20.28
C TRP A 33 -1.40 -6.38 21.35
N GLY A 34 -0.53 -7.31 20.92
CA GLY A 34 0.11 -8.25 21.83
C GLY A 34 -0.88 -9.26 22.41
N GLU A 35 -0.97 -9.33 23.74
CA GLU A 35 -1.88 -10.27 24.42
C GLU A 35 -3.37 -9.98 24.13
N GLU A 36 -3.72 -8.74 23.80
CA GLU A 36 -5.09 -8.38 23.46
C GLU A 36 -5.54 -8.89 22.08
N GLY A 37 -4.62 -9.41 21.27
CA GLY A 37 -4.92 -10.07 20.00
C GLY A 37 -4.46 -9.33 18.76
N LEU A 38 -4.89 -9.85 17.63
CA LEU A 38 -4.66 -9.32 16.29
C LEU A 38 -5.96 -8.77 15.71
N GLY A 39 -5.88 -7.79 14.85
CA GLY A 39 -7.07 -7.29 14.20
C GLY A 39 -6.80 -6.17 13.20
N VAL A 40 -7.83 -5.39 12.89
CA VAL A 40 -7.81 -4.40 11.83
C VAL A 40 -8.46 -3.10 12.27
N VAL A 41 -7.91 -2.01 11.78
CA VAL A 41 -8.48 -0.67 11.92
C VAL A 41 -8.88 -0.16 10.54
N TYR A 42 -10.13 0.24 10.40
CA TYR A 42 -10.71 0.79 9.19
C TYR A 42 -10.93 2.29 9.36
N HIS A 43 -10.58 3.06 8.36
CA HIS A 43 -10.94 4.48 8.27
C HIS A 43 -11.93 4.66 7.14
N LEU A 44 -13.15 5.02 7.49
CA LEU A 44 -14.27 5.21 6.57
C LEU A 44 -14.57 6.70 6.43
N GLU A 45 -14.98 7.11 5.26
CA GLU A 45 -15.38 8.49 4.96
C GLU A 45 -16.67 8.52 4.14
N ASP A 46 -17.55 9.45 4.47
CA ASP A 46 -18.61 9.91 3.57
C ASP A 46 -18.04 11.00 2.65
N THR A 47 -17.96 10.71 1.36
CA THR A 47 -17.36 11.64 0.38
C THR A 47 -18.16 12.93 0.18
N ASN A 48 -19.44 12.96 0.56
CA ASN A 48 -20.28 14.15 0.45
C ASN A 48 -20.12 15.09 1.65
N THR A 49 -20.18 14.53 2.86
CA THR A 49 -20.14 15.32 4.12
C THR A 49 -18.76 15.47 4.69
N ARG A 50 -17.79 14.65 4.22
CA ARG A 50 -16.44 14.53 4.77
C ARG A 50 -16.39 14.03 6.22
N GLU A 51 -17.48 13.44 6.68
CA GLU A 51 -17.51 12.78 7.98
C GLU A 51 -16.61 11.53 7.94
N ASN A 52 -15.80 11.37 8.99
CA ASN A 52 -14.88 10.24 9.11
C ASN A 52 -15.24 9.37 10.30
N ILE A 53 -15.27 8.06 10.11
CA ILE A 53 -15.49 7.08 11.17
C ILE A 53 -14.29 6.12 11.21
N VAL A 54 -13.77 5.89 12.41
CA VAL A 54 -12.72 4.89 12.65
C VAL A 54 -13.37 3.67 13.30
N VAL A 55 -13.25 2.53 12.67
CA VAL A 55 -13.71 1.23 13.19
C VAL A 55 -12.52 0.36 13.49
N SER A 56 -12.55 -0.33 14.63
CA SER A 56 -11.55 -1.35 14.96
C SER A 56 -12.25 -2.66 15.31
N THR A 57 -11.65 -3.75 14.88
CA THR A 57 -12.05 -5.10 15.25
C THR A 57 -10.82 -5.93 15.59
N ARG A 58 -10.98 -6.93 16.44
CA ARG A 58 -9.88 -7.81 16.84
C ARG A 58 -10.37 -9.21 17.16
N THR A 59 -9.46 -10.17 17.03
CA THR A 59 -9.61 -11.55 17.49
C THR A 59 -8.48 -11.90 18.46
N THR A 60 -8.81 -12.60 19.50
CA THR A 60 -7.82 -13.08 20.49
C THR A 60 -7.12 -14.36 20.05
N ASN A 61 -7.62 -15.03 19.01
CA ASN A 61 -7.01 -16.22 18.47
C ASN A 61 -5.78 -15.85 17.63
N ARG A 62 -4.60 -15.99 18.20
CA ARG A 62 -3.32 -15.69 17.50
C ARG A 62 -2.86 -16.81 16.59
N GLU A 63 -3.29 -18.05 16.81
CA GLU A 63 -2.87 -19.20 15.99
C GLU A 63 -3.63 -19.23 14.66
N LYS A 64 -4.93 -18.98 14.71
CA LYS A 64 -5.81 -18.88 13.54
C LYS A 64 -6.64 -17.60 13.62
N PRO A 65 -6.04 -16.43 13.38
CA PRO A 65 -6.79 -15.19 13.40
C PRO A 65 -7.65 -15.11 12.15
N GLU A 66 -8.95 -15.01 12.36
CA GLU A 66 -9.97 -14.94 11.29
C GLU A 66 -10.88 -13.76 11.52
N LEU A 67 -11.21 -13.05 10.45
CA LEU A 67 -12.16 -11.93 10.42
C LEU A 67 -13.03 -12.05 9.17
N PRO A 68 -14.28 -11.60 9.19
CA PRO A 68 -15.09 -11.48 7.98
C PRO A 68 -14.46 -10.47 7.01
N SER A 69 -14.45 -10.81 5.71
CA SER A 69 -14.06 -9.88 4.65
C SER A 69 -15.10 -8.77 4.48
N VAL A 70 -14.63 -7.59 4.07
CA VAL A 70 -15.48 -6.47 3.66
C VAL A 70 -15.24 -6.07 2.19
N SER A 71 -14.58 -6.93 1.43
CA SER A 71 -14.24 -6.70 0.01
C SER A 71 -15.47 -6.65 -0.91
N ASP A 72 -16.58 -7.26 -0.52
CA ASP A 72 -17.87 -7.15 -1.18
C ASP A 72 -18.55 -5.78 -0.96
N ILE A 73 -18.25 -5.13 0.18
CA ILE A 73 -18.76 -3.79 0.53
C ILE A 73 -17.91 -2.70 -0.13
N TRP A 74 -16.58 -2.80 -0.04
CA TRP A 74 -15.62 -1.88 -0.67
C TRP A 74 -14.57 -2.66 -1.44
N LYS A 75 -14.56 -2.52 -2.75
CA LYS A 75 -13.59 -3.22 -3.61
C LYS A 75 -12.14 -2.93 -3.27
N GLY A 76 -11.84 -1.73 -2.76
CA GLY A 76 -10.48 -1.38 -2.31
C GLY A 76 -9.99 -2.21 -1.12
N ALA A 77 -10.88 -2.85 -0.37
CA ALA A 77 -10.49 -3.73 0.73
C ALA A 77 -9.77 -5.01 0.26
N GLU A 78 -10.04 -5.46 -0.97
CA GLU A 78 -9.48 -6.70 -1.51
C GLU A 78 -7.96 -6.77 -1.40
N PHE A 79 -7.25 -5.75 -1.88
CA PHE A 79 -5.79 -5.71 -1.77
C PHE A 79 -5.29 -5.43 -0.35
N ASN A 80 -5.99 -4.58 0.39
CA ASN A 80 -5.60 -4.24 1.76
C ASN A 80 -5.77 -5.43 2.72
N GLU A 81 -6.80 -6.25 2.54
CA GLU A 81 -6.98 -7.48 3.31
C GLU A 81 -5.89 -8.51 3.00
N ARG A 82 -5.45 -8.62 1.73
CA ARG A 82 -4.30 -9.44 1.35
C ARG A 82 -3.00 -8.94 1.98
N GLU A 83 -2.78 -7.63 2.04
CA GLU A 83 -1.63 -7.04 2.74
C GLU A 83 -1.64 -7.38 4.22
N VAL A 84 -2.79 -7.24 4.88
CA VAL A 84 -2.94 -7.62 6.31
C VAL A 84 -2.71 -9.11 6.51
N TYR A 85 -3.22 -9.97 5.62
CA TYR A 85 -2.91 -11.39 5.66
C TYR A 85 -1.40 -11.62 5.52
N ASP A 86 -0.75 -10.97 4.58
CA ASP A 86 0.66 -11.16 4.28
C ASP A 86 1.56 -10.83 5.47
N TYR A 87 1.24 -9.76 6.22
CA TYR A 87 2.07 -9.27 7.32
C TYR A 87 1.65 -9.74 8.71
N TYR A 88 0.37 -10.06 8.92
CA TYR A 88 -0.18 -10.44 10.23
C TYR A 88 -0.77 -11.84 10.27
N GLY A 89 -1.02 -12.46 9.11
CA GLY A 89 -1.63 -13.77 9.00
C GLY A 89 -3.12 -13.80 9.35
N ILE A 90 -3.80 -12.64 9.32
CA ILE A 90 -5.24 -12.59 9.54
C ILE A 90 -5.94 -13.06 8.27
N ARG A 91 -6.76 -14.10 8.38
CA ARG A 91 -7.53 -14.66 7.28
C ARG A 91 -8.87 -13.97 7.18
N PHE A 92 -9.25 -13.56 5.97
CA PHE A 92 -10.54 -12.88 5.76
C PHE A 92 -11.54 -13.85 5.14
N ILE A 93 -12.54 -14.25 5.93
CA ILE A 93 -13.59 -15.18 5.51
C ILE A 93 -14.47 -14.52 4.45
N GLY A 94 -14.64 -15.19 3.31
CA GLY A 94 -15.39 -14.65 2.17
C GLY A 94 -14.59 -13.76 1.23
N HIS A 95 -13.28 -13.62 1.44
CA HIS A 95 -12.41 -12.93 0.49
C HIS A 95 -12.25 -13.72 -0.81
N PRO A 96 -12.36 -13.07 -1.99
CA PRO A 96 -12.37 -13.78 -3.27
C PRO A 96 -10.99 -14.35 -3.68
N ASP A 97 -9.89 -13.76 -3.21
CA ASP A 97 -8.53 -14.11 -3.63
C ASP A 97 -7.53 -13.89 -2.50
N MET A 98 -7.42 -14.84 -1.55
CA MET A 98 -6.54 -14.73 -0.39
C MET A 98 -5.14 -15.28 -0.71
N ARG A 99 -4.37 -14.53 -1.49
CA ARG A 99 -2.96 -14.82 -1.81
C ARG A 99 -2.04 -13.82 -1.12
N ARG A 100 -0.77 -14.20 -0.92
CA ARG A 100 0.26 -13.24 -0.55
C ARG A 100 0.38 -12.14 -1.61
N LEU A 101 0.78 -10.95 -1.21
CA LEU A 101 0.86 -9.78 -2.09
C LEU A 101 2.32 -9.33 -2.31
N PHE A 102 3.07 -9.18 -1.24
CA PHE A 102 4.44 -8.64 -1.25
C PHE A 102 5.50 -9.67 -0.88
N LEU A 103 5.19 -10.57 0.04
CA LEU A 103 6.11 -11.60 0.48
C LEU A 103 6.06 -12.80 -0.47
N ARG A 104 7.16 -13.54 -0.54
CA ARG A 104 7.25 -14.78 -1.31
C ARG A 104 6.34 -15.86 -0.70
N ASP A 105 5.87 -16.77 -1.50
CA ASP A 105 4.99 -17.87 -1.06
C ASP A 105 5.67 -18.80 -0.04
N ASP A 106 7.02 -18.92 -0.09
CA ASP A 106 7.84 -19.71 0.84
C ASP A 106 8.24 -18.94 2.11
N TRP A 107 7.77 -17.72 2.29
CA TRP A 107 8.07 -16.91 3.47
C TRP A 107 7.46 -17.54 4.73
N VAL A 108 8.27 -17.72 5.78
CA VAL A 108 7.85 -18.33 7.04
C VAL A 108 7.44 -17.24 8.04
N GLY A 109 6.22 -17.34 8.56
CA GLY A 109 5.68 -16.40 9.55
C GLY A 109 5.14 -15.10 8.94
N TYR A 110 4.93 -14.12 9.83
CA TYR A 110 4.26 -12.85 9.52
C TYR A 110 5.04 -11.69 10.15
N PRO A 111 5.76 -10.89 9.36
CA PRO A 111 6.82 -10.02 9.86
C PRO A 111 6.38 -8.86 10.74
N LEU A 112 5.12 -8.39 10.65
CA LEU A 112 4.64 -7.30 11.50
C LEU A 112 3.98 -7.77 12.81
N ARG A 113 3.95 -9.09 13.06
CA ARG A 113 3.60 -9.59 14.39
C ARG A 113 4.72 -9.27 15.38
N LYS A 114 4.34 -8.96 16.62
CA LYS A 114 5.29 -8.69 17.73
C LYS A 114 6.07 -9.91 18.17
N ASP A 115 5.55 -11.11 17.90
CA ASP A 115 6.16 -12.41 18.19
C ASP A 115 6.93 -13.00 17.00
N TYR A 116 7.18 -12.21 15.94
CA TYR A 116 7.90 -12.66 14.75
C TYR A 116 9.39 -12.83 15.01
N ASP A 117 9.94 -13.96 14.59
CA ASP A 117 11.36 -14.28 14.63
C ASP A 117 12.00 -14.07 13.25
N GLU A 118 12.85 -13.06 13.13
CA GLU A 118 13.54 -12.72 11.89
C GLU A 118 14.51 -13.81 11.42
N SER A 119 14.98 -14.68 12.31
CA SER A 119 15.92 -15.77 11.97
C SER A 119 15.29 -16.87 11.09
N LEU A 120 13.96 -16.93 11.03
CA LEU A 120 13.23 -17.91 10.22
C LEU A 120 13.41 -17.71 8.71
N ASN A 121 13.71 -16.49 8.28
CA ASN A 121 13.88 -16.12 6.89
C ASN A 121 15.27 -15.51 6.65
N PRO A 122 16.32 -16.30 6.62
CA PRO A 122 17.65 -15.79 6.33
C PRO A 122 17.68 -15.17 4.93
N LEU A 123 18.42 -14.06 4.77
CA LEU A 123 18.61 -13.39 3.49
C LEU A 123 19.10 -14.40 2.44
N ARG A 124 18.22 -14.79 1.55
CA ARG A 124 18.55 -15.60 0.39
C ARG A 124 18.71 -14.67 -0.81
N MET A 125 19.90 -14.56 -1.33
CA MET A 125 20.13 -14.00 -2.67
C MET A 125 19.75 -15.10 -3.68
N THR A 126 18.49 -15.28 -3.95
CA THR A 126 18.03 -16.23 -4.95
C THR A 126 17.75 -15.52 -6.25
N ASN A 127 18.45 -15.95 -7.30
CA ASN A 127 18.12 -15.60 -8.69
C ASN A 127 17.04 -16.56 -9.24
N GLU A 128 16.23 -17.14 -8.37
CA GLU A 128 15.18 -18.06 -8.80
C GLU A 128 14.10 -17.28 -9.55
N GLU A 129 13.82 -17.74 -10.75
CA GLU A 129 12.70 -17.23 -11.53
C GLU A 129 11.40 -17.49 -10.78
N PRO A 130 10.39 -16.60 -10.93
CA PRO A 130 9.09 -16.82 -10.33
C PRO A 130 8.53 -18.17 -10.78
N VAL A 131 8.12 -18.97 -9.83
CA VAL A 131 7.47 -20.25 -10.12
C VAL A 131 6.14 -19.97 -10.81
N ASP A 132 5.80 -20.73 -11.84
CA ASP A 132 4.54 -20.58 -12.58
C ASP A 132 3.31 -20.99 -11.79
N THR A 133 3.51 -21.50 -10.60
CA THR A 133 2.45 -21.88 -9.67
C THR A 133 2.34 -20.83 -8.56
N THR A 134 1.11 -20.41 -8.29
CA THR A 134 0.81 -19.58 -7.11
C THR A 134 0.10 -20.43 -6.06
N GLN A 135 0.47 -20.22 -4.82
CA GLN A 135 -0.20 -20.83 -3.67
C GLN A 135 -1.17 -19.80 -3.09
N TYR A 136 -2.44 -20.17 -2.97
CA TYR A 136 -3.42 -19.34 -2.29
C TYR A 136 -4.26 -20.13 -1.31
N ILE A 137 -4.89 -19.42 -0.40
CA ILE A 137 -5.70 -19.96 0.67
C ILE A 137 -7.15 -19.60 0.39
N GLU A 138 -8.00 -20.62 0.25
CA GLU A 138 -9.43 -20.45 0.19
C GLU A 138 -10.02 -20.67 1.58
N VAL A 139 -10.61 -19.62 2.17
CA VAL A 139 -11.28 -19.70 3.46
C VAL A 139 -12.76 -19.95 3.23
N GLN A 140 -13.23 -21.13 3.63
CA GLN A 140 -14.63 -21.52 3.48
C GLN A 140 -15.52 -20.82 4.51
N HIS A 141 -16.83 -20.81 4.28
CA HIS A 141 -17.82 -20.24 5.21
C HIS A 141 -17.84 -20.89 6.60
N ASP A 142 -17.38 -22.13 6.69
CA ASP A 142 -17.26 -22.88 7.96
C ASP A 142 -15.93 -22.63 8.69
N GLY A 143 -15.08 -21.73 8.17
CA GLY A 143 -13.75 -21.42 8.69
C GLY A 143 -12.69 -22.46 8.32
N SER A 144 -13.03 -23.49 7.53
CA SER A 144 -12.03 -24.43 7.02
C SER A 144 -11.14 -23.73 5.97
N VAL A 145 -9.90 -24.15 5.90
CA VAL A 145 -8.89 -23.58 4.99
C VAL A 145 -8.47 -24.66 4.00
N ILE A 146 -8.59 -24.31 2.72
CA ILE A 146 -8.09 -25.14 1.64
C ILE A 146 -6.88 -24.41 1.04
N GLU A 147 -5.72 -25.03 1.12
CA GLU A 147 -4.51 -24.58 0.43
C GLU A 147 -4.54 -25.14 -0.99
N LYS A 148 -4.53 -24.26 -1.97
CA LYS A 148 -4.51 -24.61 -3.40
C LYS A 148 -3.22 -24.12 -4.01
N ARG A 149 -2.69 -24.92 -4.93
CA ARG A 149 -1.64 -24.48 -5.87
C ARG A 149 -2.25 -24.53 -7.25
N GLU A 150 -2.26 -23.41 -7.90
CA GLU A 150 -2.74 -23.31 -9.27
C GLU A 150 -1.63 -22.82 -10.19
N THR A 151 -1.55 -23.43 -11.37
CA THR A 151 -0.71 -22.93 -12.46
C THR A 151 -1.41 -21.73 -13.07
N ILE A 152 -0.75 -20.57 -13.06
CA ILE A 152 -1.35 -19.33 -13.54
C ILE A 152 -1.51 -19.38 -15.06
N PHE A 153 -0.52 -19.95 -15.74
CA PHE A 153 -0.48 -20.05 -17.19
C PHE A 153 -0.42 -21.51 -17.63
N ASP A 154 -1.08 -21.84 -18.72
CA ASP A 154 -1.03 -23.16 -19.33
C ASP A 154 0.28 -23.35 -20.11
N GLU A 155 0.75 -24.60 -20.31
CA GLU A 155 2.02 -24.92 -20.97
C GLU A 155 2.11 -24.39 -22.43
N ASP A 156 0.96 -24.26 -23.10
CA ASP A 156 0.88 -23.80 -24.49
C ASP A 156 0.67 -22.28 -24.62
N GLU A 157 0.60 -21.53 -23.52
CA GLU A 157 0.37 -20.09 -23.55
C GLU A 157 1.64 -19.30 -23.83
N TYR A 158 1.54 -18.32 -24.74
CA TYR A 158 2.63 -17.38 -24.99
C TYR A 158 2.64 -16.28 -23.96
N ILE A 159 3.66 -16.30 -23.08
CA ILE A 159 3.80 -15.38 -21.94
C ILE A 159 4.80 -14.28 -22.27
N ILE A 160 4.38 -13.03 -22.10
CA ILE A 160 5.26 -11.86 -22.19
C ILE A 160 5.46 -11.27 -20.79
N ASN A 161 6.71 -10.93 -20.48
CA ASN A 161 7.07 -10.19 -19.27
C ASN A 161 7.19 -8.69 -19.60
N ILE A 162 6.43 -7.86 -18.90
CA ILE A 162 6.50 -6.40 -18.99
C ILE A 162 6.99 -5.90 -17.63
N GLY A 163 8.21 -5.37 -17.60
CA GLY A 163 8.88 -4.99 -16.36
C GLY A 163 9.79 -6.11 -15.79
N PRO A 164 10.42 -5.90 -14.62
CA PRO A 164 10.30 -4.77 -13.68
C PRO A 164 10.90 -3.45 -14.14
N GLN A 165 11.70 -3.43 -15.20
CA GLN A 165 12.22 -2.24 -15.83
C GLN A 165 11.68 -2.15 -17.26
N HIS A 166 10.60 -1.38 -17.44
CA HIS A 166 9.97 -1.19 -18.73
C HIS A 166 9.35 0.21 -18.81
N PRO A 167 9.48 0.93 -19.95
CA PRO A 167 8.90 2.29 -20.07
C PRO A 167 7.40 2.36 -19.76
N ALA A 168 6.64 1.34 -20.16
CA ALA A 168 5.19 1.31 -19.97
C ALA A 168 4.73 1.15 -18.51
N THR A 169 5.59 0.70 -17.60
CA THR A 169 5.24 0.51 -16.19
C THR A 169 5.52 1.74 -15.32
N HIS A 170 6.27 2.73 -15.83
CA HIS A 170 6.65 3.97 -15.14
C HIS A 170 7.20 3.77 -13.73
N GLY A 171 7.81 2.62 -13.46
CA GLY A 171 8.33 2.24 -12.16
C GLY A 171 8.70 0.76 -12.13
N VAL A 172 8.95 0.24 -10.92
CA VAL A 172 9.41 -1.14 -10.73
C VAL A 172 8.22 -2.06 -10.48
N LEU A 173 7.52 -2.38 -11.56
CA LEU A 173 6.36 -3.26 -11.58
C LEU A 173 6.52 -4.29 -12.70
N ARG A 174 6.20 -5.55 -12.44
CA ARG A 174 6.23 -6.61 -13.43
C ARG A 174 4.83 -7.13 -13.69
N PHE A 175 4.49 -7.23 -14.96
CA PHE A 175 3.33 -7.96 -15.44
C PHE A 175 3.79 -9.20 -16.21
N ARG A 176 3.22 -10.34 -15.90
CA ARG A 176 3.27 -11.53 -16.74
C ARG A 176 1.92 -11.62 -17.44
N VAL A 177 1.98 -11.59 -18.76
CA VAL A 177 0.75 -11.47 -19.59
C VAL A 177 0.71 -12.59 -20.59
N SER A 178 -0.38 -13.36 -20.60
CA SER A 178 -0.71 -14.30 -21.67
C SER A 178 -1.53 -13.58 -22.73
N LEU A 179 -1.07 -13.68 -23.98
CA LEU A 179 -1.68 -13.00 -25.13
C LEU A 179 -2.20 -13.98 -26.17
N GLU A 180 -3.34 -13.61 -26.76
CA GLU A 180 -3.83 -14.17 -28.03
C GLU A 180 -3.90 -13.05 -29.07
N GLY A 181 -2.85 -12.96 -29.89
CA GLY A 181 -2.64 -11.78 -30.72
C GLY A 181 -2.40 -10.54 -29.88
N GLU A 182 -3.30 -9.55 -29.93
CA GLU A 182 -3.26 -8.32 -29.12
C GLU A 182 -4.20 -8.37 -27.90
N ILE A 183 -4.92 -9.48 -27.72
CA ILE A 183 -5.89 -9.63 -26.62
C ILE A 183 -5.20 -10.26 -25.41
N ILE A 184 -5.33 -9.59 -24.27
CA ILE A 184 -4.86 -10.10 -22.99
C ILE A 184 -5.84 -11.18 -22.50
N LYS A 185 -5.35 -12.42 -22.34
CA LYS A 185 -6.12 -13.53 -21.79
C LYS A 185 -6.00 -13.63 -20.29
N LYS A 186 -4.77 -13.61 -19.79
CA LYS A 186 -4.45 -13.71 -18.37
C LYS A 186 -3.41 -12.66 -18.00
N LEU A 187 -3.52 -12.12 -16.79
CA LEU A 187 -2.59 -11.15 -16.24
C LEU A 187 -2.19 -11.58 -14.82
N ASP A 188 -0.90 -11.68 -14.59
CA ASP A 188 -0.33 -11.91 -13.28
C ASP A 188 0.56 -10.70 -12.90
N VAL A 189 0.27 -10.08 -11.76
CA VAL A 189 0.90 -8.84 -11.32
C VAL A 189 1.89 -9.13 -10.20
N HIS A 190 3.16 -8.80 -10.42
CA HIS A 190 4.21 -8.91 -9.41
C HIS A 190 4.63 -7.52 -8.94
N CYS A 191 4.25 -7.18 -7.72
CA CYS A 191 4.71 -6.01 -6.98
C CYS A 191 5.70 -6.42 -5.89
N GLY A 192 6.30 -5.43 -5.21
CA GLY A 192 7.22 -5.68 -4.10
C GLY A 192 8.70 -5.52 -4.42
N TYR A 193 9.10 -5.26 -5.66
CA TYR A 193 10.51 -5.07 -6.03
C TYR A 193 11.23 -3.93 -5.29
N ILE A 194 10.48 -2.91 -4.88
CA ILE A 194 10.96 -1.78 -4.07
C ILE A 194 10.49 -1.86 -2.62
N HIS A 195 9.89 -2.97 -2.21
CA HIS A 195 9.48 -3.19 -0.83
C HIS A 195 10.73 -3.33 0.06
N ARG A 196 10.80 -2.54 1.13
CA ARG A 196 11.95 -2.44 2.03
C ARG A 196 11.62 -2.78 3.48
N GLY A 197 10.39 -3.19 3.79
CA GLY A 197 9.94 -3.43 5.16
C GLY A 197 9.98 -2.17 6.03
N ILE A 198 9.55 -1.03 5.48
CA ILE A 198 9.64 0.28 6.13
C ILE A 198 8.90 0.29 7.47
N GLU A 199 7.75 -0.34 7.54
CA GLU A 199 6.95 -0.46 8.76
C GLU A 199 7.74 -1.20 9.85
N LYS A 200 8.40 -2.29 9.49
CA LYS A 200 9.24 -3.06 10.42
C LYS A 200 10.46 -2.25 10.87
N MET A 201 11.09 -1.52 9.96
CA MET A 201 12.20 -0.63 10.31
C MET A 201 11.77 0.48 11.26
N CYS A 202 10.56 1.03 11.09
CA CYS A 202 10.03 2.09 11.97
C CYS A 202 9.89 1.63 13.43
N GLU A 203 9.65 0.33 13.70
CA GLU A 203 9.56 -0.19 15.07
C GLU A 203 10.85 -0.01 15.86
N SER A 204 12.00 0.00 15.19
CA SER A 204 13.33 0.15 15.81
C SER A 204 13.86 1.58 15.85
N LEU A 205 13.13 2.55 15.29
CA LEU A 205 13.55 3.94 15.14
C LEU A 205 12.76 4.88 16.05
N THR A 206 13.35 6.03 16.36
CA THR A 206 12.62 7.14 17.00
C THR A 206 11.78 7.89 15.95
N TYR A 207 10.69 8.56 16.36
CA TYR A 207 9.84 9.33 15.46
C TYR A 207 10.60 10.29 14.53
N PRO A 208 11.58 11.10 14.99
CA PRO A 208 12.37 11.93 14.07
C PRO A 208 13.17 11.14 13.02
N GLN A 209 13.64 9.94 13.38
CA GLN A 209 14.39 9.09 12.45
C GLN A 209 13.50 8.48 11.37
N THR A 210 12.22 8.21 11.68
CA THR A 210 11.27 7.66 10.71
C THR A 210 10.94 8.64 9.58
N LEU A 211 11.10 9.95 9.81
CA LEU A 211 10.89 10.97 8.79
C LEU A 211 11.73 10.75 7.53
N ALA A 212 12.96 10.24 7.67
CA ALA A 212 13.83 9.94 6.55
C ALA A 212 13.34 8.75 5.69
N LEU A 213 12.49 7.88 6.25
CA LEU A 213 11.92 6.76 5.52
C LEU A 213 10.70 7.19 4.68
N THR A 214 9.89 8.11 5.22
CA THR A 214 8.64 8.52 4.57
C THR A 214 8.85 9.27 3.27
N ASP A 215 9.94 10.02 3.13
CA ASP A 215 10.27 10.73 1.88
C ASP A 215 10.39 9.79 0.66
N ARG A 216 10.74 8.52 0.92
CA ARG A 216 11.04 7.53 -0.09
C ARG A 216 9.88 6.60 -0.41
N LEU A 217 8.72 6.79 0.22
CA LEU A 217 7.51 6.03 -0.09
C LEU A 217 6.97 6.40 -1.46
N ASP A 218 6.75 7.69 -1.66
CA ASP A 218 6.48 8.28 -2.96
C ASP A 218 7.49 9.42 -3.17
N TYR A 219 8.53 9.15 -3.95
CA TYR A 219 9.59 10.13 -4.19
C TYR A 219 9.17 11.31 -5.06
N LEU A 220 7.96 11.28 -5.64
CA LEU A 220 7.34 12.42 -6.33
C LEU A 220 6.46 13.25 -5.41
N GLY A 221 6.23 12.79 -4.18
CA GLY A 221 5.47 13.45 -3.13
C GLY A 221 6.22 13.54 -1.80
N ALA A 222 7.55 13.69 -1.82
CA ALA A 222 8.40 13.61 -0.62
C ALA A 222 7.98 14.60 0.49
N HIS A 223 7.68 15.85 0.16
CA HIS A 223 7.17 16.84 1.11
C HIS A 223 5.86 16.41 1.75
N GLN A 224 4.90 15.97 0.94
CA GLN A 224 3.57 15.58 1.40
C GLN A 224 3.60 14.37 2.31
N ASN A 225 4.41 13.35 1.97
CA ASN A 225 4.59 12.16 2.79
C ASN A 225 5.16 12.52 4.17
N ARG A 226 6.21 13.33 4.20
CA ARG A 226 6.81 13.78 5.44
C ARG A 226 5.89 14.69 6.24
N HIS A 227 5.24 15.66 5.58
CA HIS A 227 4.30 16.57 6.23
C HIS A 227 3.15 15.81 6.90
N ALA A 228 2.61 14.79 6.26
CA ALA A 228 1.56 13.94 6.85
C ALA A 228 2.02 13.28 8.16
N LEU A 229 3.25 12.73 8.19
CA LEU A 229 3.81 12.14 9.41
C LEU A 229 4.09 13.20 10.48
N CYS A 230 4.64 14.37 10.11
CA CYS A 230 4.85 15.49 11.03
C CYS A 230 3.53 15.92 11.69
N MET A 231 2.47 16.09 10.92
CA MET A 231 1.14 16.44 11.44
C MET A 231 0.61 15.38 12.42
N CYS A 232 0.85 14.09 12.15
CA CYS A 232 0.47 13.01 13.07
C CYS A 232 1.23 13.11 14.41
N ILE A 233 2.55 13.33 14.34
CA ILE A 233 3.42 13.47 15.54
C ILE A 233 3.03 14.70 16.33
N GLU A 234 2.88 15.85 15.69
CA GLU A 234 2.49 17.13 16.30
C GLU A 234 1.14 17.01 17.03
N LYS A 235 0.17 16.38 16.36
CA LYS A 235 -1.14 16.11 16.96
C LYS A 235 -1.04 15.20 18.18
N ALA A 236 -0.22 14.16 18.12
CA ALA A 236 0.00 13.23 19.23
C ALA A 236 0.69 13.89 20.42
N MET A 237 1.61 14.82 20.16
CA MET A 237 2.33 15.58 21.17
C MET A 237 1.58 16.82 21.69
N GLY A 238 0.48 17.21 21.05
CA GLY A 238 -0.25 18.45 21.37
C GLY A 238 0.53 19.72 21.01
N VAL A 239 1.41 19.66 20.01
CA VAL A 239 2.22 20.81 19.56
C VAL A 239 1.39 21.66 18.60
N GLU A 240 1.29 22.95 18.89
CA GLU A 240 0.70 23.94 17.98
C GLU A 240 1.76 24.53 17.06
N VAL A 241 1.52 24.43 15.77
CA VAL A 241 2.41 24.97 14.74
C VAL A 241 1.95 26.36 14.34
N SER A 242 2.89 27.32 14.27
CA SER A 242 2.55 28.69 13.90
C SER A 242 1.97 28.80 12.48
N GLU A 243 1.09 29.78 12.27
CA GLU A 243 0.44 30.03 10.98
C GLU A 243 1.48 30.23 9.85
N ARG A 244 2.57 30.92 10.12
CA ARG A 244 3.66 31.09 9.14
C ARG A 244 4.22 29.75 8.66
N VAL A 245 4.46 28.80 9.56
CA VAL A 245 4.99 27.48 9.22
C VAL A 245 3.98 26.68 8.41
N GLN A 246 2.68 26.78 8.76
CA GLN A 246 1.61 26.13 7.99
C GLN A 246 1.55 26.62 6.53
N TYR A 247 1.66 27.94 6.32
CA TYR A 247 1.73 28.52 4.97
C TYR A 247 2.95 28.05 4.20
N ILE A 248 4.12 28.01 4.83
CA ILE A 248 5.35 27.55 4.19
C ILE A 248 5.20 26.08 3.75
N ARG A 249 4.73 25.21 4.65
CA ARG A 249 4.48 23.80 4.34
C ARG A 249 3.51 23.64 3.18
N THR A 250 2.40 24.38 3.19
CA THR A 250 1.41 24.35 2.09
C THR A 250 2.03 24.79 0.77
N ILE A 251 2.84 25.86 0.75
CA ILE A 251 3.54 26.32 -0.46
C ILE A 251 4.45 25.21 -1.01
N MET A 252 5.24 24.58 -0.15
CA MET A 252 6.17 23.52 -0.55
C MET A 252 5.42 22.27 -1.04
N ASP A 253 4.33 21.90 -0.40
CA ASP A 253 3.48 20.77 -0.80
C ASP A 253 2.85 21.01 -2.18
N GLU A 254 2.36 22.22 -2.45
CA GLU A 254 1.76 22.57 -3.74
C GLU A 254 2.80 22.70 -4.86
N LEU A 255 4.00 23.19 -4.56
CA LEU A 255 5.11 23.15 -5.51
C LEU A 255 5.49 21.71 -5.85
N GLN A 256 5.55 20.82 -4.85
CA GLN A 256 5.79 19.39 -5.07
C GLN A 256 4.67 18.76 -5.91
N ARG A 257 3.42 19.14 -5.67
CA ARG A 257 2.29 18.66 -6.47
C ARG A 257 2.41 19.08 -7.93
N ILE A 258 2.79 20.32 -8.19
CA ILE A 258 3.03 20.82 -9.56
C ILE A 258 4.19 20.05 -10.19
N ASP A 259 5.27 19.84 -9.47
CA ASP A 259 6.44 19.05 -9.90
C ASP A 259 6.03 17.63 -10.34
N SER A 260 5.25 16.97 -9.52
CA SER A 260 4.70 15.64 -9.79
C SER A 260 3.77 15.62 -11.02
N HIS A 261 2.89 16.61 -11.14
CA HIS A 261 1.98 16.71 -12.27
C HIS A 261 2.70 17.01 -13.59
N LEU A 262 3.79 17.78 -13.56
CA LEU A 262 4.62 18.01 -14.74
C LEU A 262 5.29 16.73 -15.21
N LEU A 263 5.76 15.88 -14.29
CA LEU A 263 6.28 14.57 -14.62
C LEU A 263 5.21 13.65 -15.20
N PHE A 264 4.04 13.58 -14.56
CA PHE A 264 2.91 12.80 -15.06
C PHE A 264 2.53 13.22 -16.49
N PHE A 265 2.32 14.53 -16.72
CA PHE A 265 1.98 15.06 -18.04
C PHE A 265 3.05 14.71 -19.08
N SER A 266 4.31 14.87 -18.73
CA SER A 266 5.44 14.57 -19.62
C SER A 266 5.46 13.11 -20.03
N CYS A 267 5.33 12.19 -19.08
CA CYS A 267 5.31 10.75 -19.35
C CYS A 267 4.10 10.35 -20.20
N LEU A 268 2.91 10.89 -19.89
CA LEU A 268 1.72 10.66 -20.70
C LEU A 268 1.89 11.14 -22.15
N CYS A 269 2.49 12.30 -22.35
CA CYS A 269 2.79 12.81 -23.69
C CYS A 269 3.78 11.90 -24.44
N MET A 270 4.78 11.39 -23.75
CA MET A 270 5.75 10.44 -24.33
C MET A 270 5.04 9.15 -24.79
N ASP A 271 4.16 8.59 -23.98
CA ASP A 271 3.40 7.38 -24.30
C ASP A 271 2.48 7.58 -25.52
N LEU A 272 1.95 8.79 -25.68
CA LEU A 272 1.16 9.18 -26.86
C LEU A 272 2.04 9.58 -28.08
N GLY A 273 3.36 9.44 -27.98
CA GLY A 273 4.30 9.75 -29.06
C GLY A 273 4.69 11.24 -29.17
N ALA A 274 4.27 12.10 -28.24
CA ALA A 274 4.57 13.54 -28.24
C ALA A 274 5.88 13.85 -27.46
N LEU A 275 7.01 13.39 -27.96
CA LEU A 275 8.31 13.52 -27.30
C LEU A 275 8.72 14.97 -27.00
N THR A 276 8.37 15.92 -27.85
CA THR A 276 8.69 17.35 -27.62
C THR A 276 7.96 17.87 -26.38
N ALA A 277 6.69 17.49 -26.18
CA ALA A 277 5.94 17.87 -24.99
C ALA A 277 6.54 17.27 -23.71
N PHE A 278 7.07 16.05 -23.78
CA PHE A 278 7.85 15.44 -22.69
C PHE A 278 9.00 16.36 -22.26
N PHE A 279 9.83 16.82 -23.20
CA PHE A 279 10.96 17.70 -22.88
C PHE A 279 10.53 19.04 -22.29
N TYR A 280 9.42 19.61 -22.75
CA TYR A 280 8.93 20.88 -22.21
C TYR A 280 8.45 20.75 -20.75
N GLY A 281 7.76 19.68 -20.41
CA GLY A 281 7.37 19.42 -19.03
C GLY A 281 8.57 19.27 -18.10
N PHE A 282 9.59 18.48 -18.51
CA PHE A 282 10.81 18.35 -17.74
C PHE A 282 11.60 19.66 -17.60
N ARG A 283 11.67 20.47 -18.64
CA ARG A 283 12.30 21.80 -18.60
C ARG A 283 11.64 22.71 -17.54
N ASP A 284 10.31 22.69 -17.46
CA ASP A 284 9.59 23.55 -16.52
C ASP A 284 9.64 22.96 -15.11
N ARG A 285 9.73 21.63 -14.97
CA ARG A 285 9.99 20.91 -13.73
C ARG A 285 11.32 21.32 -13.11
N GLU A 286 12.39 21.46 -13.89
CA GLU A 286 13.72 21.85 -13.42
C GLU A 286 13.70 23.17 -12.62
N LYS A 287 12.85 24.14 -12.97
CA LYS A 287 12.72 25.41 -12.24
C LYS A 287 12.21 25.20 -10.81
N ILE A 288 11.35 24.21 -10.59
CA ILE A 288 10.84 23.86 -9.27
C ILE A 288 11.92 23.12 -8.48
N LEU A 289 12.67 22.22 -9.13
CA LEU A 289 13.79 21.54 -8.50
C LEU A 289 14.89 22.50 -8.05
N ASP A 290 15.14 23.60 -8.80
CA ASP A 290 16.06 24.64 -8.40
C ASP A 290 15.60 25.37 -7.13
N ILE A 291 14.28 25.60 -6.98
CA ILE A 291 13.71 26.17 -5.74
C ILE A 291 13.92 25.18 -4.58
N PHE A 292 13.68 23.89 -4.79
CA PHE A 292 13.88 22.88 -3.77
C PHE A 292 15.35 22.79 -3.35
N GLU A 293 16.26 22.79 -4.30
CA GLU A 293 17.69 22.81 -4.01
C GLU A 293 18.11 24.04 -3.20
N ALA A 294 17.63 25.22 -3.60
CA ALA A 294 17.96 26.47 -2.91
C ALA A 294 17.40 26.55 -1.47
N THR A 295 16.26 25.89 -1.21
CA THR A 295 15.57 25.93 0.09
C THR A 295 15.94 24.80 1.03
N THR A 296 16.21 23.60 0.48
CA THR A 296 16.38 22.37 1.26
C THR A 296 17.73 21.69 1.05
N GLY A 297 18.47 22.07 0.01
CA GLY A 297 19.70 21.39 -0.43
C GLY A 297 19.45 20.11 -1.24
N GLY A 298 18.22 19.66 -1.40
CA GLY A 298 17.84 18.46 -2.15
C GLY A 298 16.92 18.78 -3.32
N ARG A 299 17.09 18.03 -4.44
CA ARG A 299 16.25 18.20 -5.64
C ARG A 299 15.10 17.22 -5.72
N LEU A 300 15.23 16.03 -5.16
CA LEU A 300 14.26 14.95 -5.26
C LEU A 300 13.64 14.55 -3.92
N ILE A 301 14.46 14.43 -2.89
CA ILE A 301 14.04 14.01 -1.53
C ILE A 301 14.33 15.20 -0.61
N GLN A 302 13.39 16.13 -0.57
CA GLN A 302 13.53 17.41 0.09
C GLN A 302 13.05 17.34 1.54
N ASN A 303 13.69 18.14 2.41
CA ASN A 303 13.39 18.24 3.83
C ASN A 303 13.08 19.67 4.23
N TYR A 304 11.82 20.05 4.32
CA TYR A 304 11.40 21.39 4.74
C TYR A 304 10.18 21.38 5.69
N ASN A 305 10.10 20.38 6.59
CA ASN A 305 9.00 20.24 7.55
C ASN A 305 9.44 20.45 8.97
#